data_5c42eb727edfe783da6362a5615b48c6
#
_entry.id   5c42eb727edfe783da6362a5615b48c6
#
_cell.length_a   1.000
_cell.length_b   1.000
_cell.length_c   1.000
_cell.angle_alpha   90.00
_cell.angle_beta   90.00
_cell.angle_gamma   90.00
#
_symmetry.space_group_name_H-M   'P 1'
#
loop_
_entity.id
_entity.type
_entity.pdbx_description
1 polymer ?
#
loop_
_entity_poly.entity_id
_entity_poly.type
_entity_poly.pdbx_seq_one_letter_code
_entity_poly.pdbx_strand_id
1 'polypeptide(L)'
;MVAQGAMTGVDDVFGLHIWSQMPVGTASCRVGSSFASADIFSVDFKGRGGHGAMPNACIDAAVIASSFVMSLQTIVSRETDPLDPVVVTIGRMDVGTRFNVIAENARLEGTVRCFSVATRNRVEQALQRYAEQTAAIYGGTASLDYQYGTLPVINDEQDALFAQDRKSTRLNS
;
A
#
# COMPACT_ATOMS: atom_id res chain seq x y z
N MET A 1 10.35 -20.65 12.29
CA MET A 1 11.39 -21.26 11.42
C MET A 1 12.74 -20.60 11.63
N VAL A 2 12.96 -19.31 11.41
CA VAL A 2 14.27 -18.64 11.63
C VAL A 2 14.73 -18.79 13.08
N ALA A 3 13.87 -18.49 14.06
CA ALA A 3 14.16 -18.67 15.49
C ALA A 3 14.41 -20.12 15.94
N GLN A 4 14.12 -21.10 15.08
CA GLN A 4 14.37 -22.53 15.29
C GLN A 4 15.64 -23.03 14.57
N GLY A 5 16.47 -22.10 14.07
CA GLY A 5 17.75 -22.41 13.45
C GLY A 5 17.69 -22.80 11.96
N ALA A 6 16.54 -22.57 11.28
CA ALA A 6 16.42 -22.93 9.85
C ALA A 6 17.40 -22.18 8.94
N MET A 7 17.99 -21.07 9.43
CA MET A 7 18.97 -20.26 8.69
C MET A 7 20.41 -20.49 9.17
N THR A 8 20.66 -21.45 10.07
CA THR A 8 22.01 -21.72 10.57
C THR A 8 22.85 -22.36 9.47
N GLY A 9 23.97 -21.70 9.09
CA GLY A 9 24.86 -22.15 8.01
C GLY A 9 24.30 -21.96 6.60
N VAL A 10 23.30 -21.08 6.45
CA VAL A 10 22.76 -20.67 5.15
C VAL A 10 23.36 -19.31 4.81
N ASP A 11 24.07 -19.22 3.70
CA ASP A 11 24.68 -17.99 3.21
C ASP A 11 23.69 -17.22 2.32
N ASP A 12 22.97 -17.92 1.43
CA ASP A 12 22.07 -17.33 0.46
C ASP A 12 20.70 -18.03 0.40
N VAL A 13 19.65 -17.31 0.08
CA VAL A 13 18.30 -17.84 -0.11
C VAL A 13 17.72 -17.32 -1.41
N PHE A 14 17.29 -18.26 -2.26
CA PHE A 14 16.64 -17.94 -3.53
C PHE A 14 15.15 -18.28 -3.47
N GLY A 15 14.30 -17.33 -3.88
CA GLY A 15 12.86 -17.52 -4.06
C GLY A 15 12.48 -17.43 -5.53
N LEU A 16 11.51 -18.23 -5.96
CA LEU A 16 10.94 -18.18 -7.31
C LEU A 16 9.46 -17.77 -7.23
N HIS A 17 9.08 -16.76 -7.99
CA HIS A 17 7.68 -16.35 -8.16
C HIS A 17 7.23 -16.58 -9.59
N ILE A 18 6.08 -17.24 -9.79
CA ILE A 18 5.46 -17.42 -11.11
C ILE A 18 4.81 -16.09 -11.52
N TRP A 19 5.06 -15.68 -12.77
CA TRP A 19 4.54 -14.42 -13.32
C TRP A 19 3.78 -14.66 -14.61
N SER A 20 2.47 -14.48 -14.58
CA SER A 20 1.57 -14.83 -15.69
C SER A 20 1.79 -14.02 -16.97
N GLN A 21 2.39 -12.81 -16.88
CA GLN A 21 2.69 -11.97 -18.02
C GLN A 21 4.05 -12.31 -18.69
N MET A 22 4.83 -13.21 -18.11
CA MET A 22 6.09 -13.64 -18.72
C MET A 22 5.87 -14.84 -19.67
N PRO A 23 6.53 -14.87 -20.82
CA PRO A 23 6.51 -16.05 -21.71
C PRO A 23 7.04 -17.31 -21.01
N VAL A 24 6.43 -18.44 -21.31
CA VAL A 24 6.89 -19.74 -20.80
C VAL A 24 8.34 -19.98 -21.23
N GLY A 25 9.14 -20.54 -20.33
CA GLY A 25 10.57 -20.80 -20.54
C GLY A 25 11.48 -19.60 -20.27
N THR A 26 10.92 -18.45 -19.88
CA THR A 26 11.71 -17.29 -19.46
C THR A 26 11.74 -17.16 -17.93
N ALA A 27 12.85 -16.65 -17.41
CA ALA A 27 12.97 -16.23 -16.02
C ALA A 27 13.68 -14.89 -15.96
N SER A 28 13.34 -14.06 -14.98
CA SER A 28 13.99 -12.77 -14.74
C SER A 28 14.58 -12.75 -13.33
N CYS A 29 15.82 -12.33 -13.23
CA CYS A 29 16.46 -11.99 -11.97
C CYS A 29 17.20 -10.68 -12.19
N ARG A 30 16.96 -9.69 -11.34
CA ARG A 30 17.64 -8.40 -11.44
C ARG A 30 18.34 -8.04 -10.13
N VAL A 31 19.42 -7.29 -10.22
CA VAL A 31 20.11 -6.69 -9.09
C VAL A 31 19.22 -5.63 -8.44
N GLY A 32 19.25 -5.52 -7.12
CA GLY A 32 18.52 -4.51 -6.37
C GLY A 32 17.02 -4.80 -6.23
N SER A 33 16.21 -3.75 -6.17
CA SER A 33 14.77 -3.86 -5.86
C SER A 33 14.03 -4.70 -6.90
N SER A 34 13.47 -5.84 -6.48
CA SER A 34 12.81 -6.83 -7.32
C SER A 34 11.29 -6.88 -7.10
N PHE A 35 10.86 -6.94 -5.85
CA PHE A 35 9.43 -6.90 -5.47
C PHE A 35 9.18 -5.80 -4.46
N ALA A 36 8.04 -5.13 -4.61
CA ALA A 36 7.60 -4.11 -3.66
C ALA A 36 7.15 -4.73 -2.33
N SER A 37 7.14 -3.92 -1.28
CA SER A 37 6.46 -4.25 -0.03
C SER A 37 4.97 -4.50 -0.27
N ALA A 38 4.30 -5.16 0.68
CA ALA A 38 2.88 -5.42 0.62
C ALA A 38 2.23 -5.01 1.95
N ASP A 39 1.72 -3.78 2.01
CA ASP A 39 1.06 -3.26 3.19
C ASP A 39 -0.44 -3.08 2.96
N ILE A 40 -1.19 -3.14 4.04
CA ILE A 40 -2.63 -2.93 4.07
C ILE A 40 -2.89 -1.77 5.03
N PHE A 41 -3.87 -0.94 4.70
CA PHE A 41 -4.33 0.07 5.62
C PHE A 41 -5.85 0.17 5.60
N SER A 42 -6.42 0.63 6.71
CA SER A 42 -7.80 1.09 6.75
C SER A 42 -7.90 2.45 7.41
N VAL A 43 -8.85 3.25 6.95
CA VAL A 43 -9.16 4.57 7.51
C VAL A 43 -10.63 4.58 7.86
N ASP A 44 -10.91 4.87 9.12
CA ASP A 44 -12.26 5.11 9.62
C ASP A 44 -12.47 6.61 9.80
N PHE A 45 -13.47 7.15 9.10
CA PHE A 45 -13.92 8.53 9.24
C PHE A 45 -15.19 8.58 10.05
N LYS A 46 -15.27 9.54 10.97
CA LYS A 46 -16.45 9.80 11.78
C LYS A 46 -16.89 11.24 11.63
N GLY A 47 -18.13 11.41 11.22
CA GLY A 47 -18.84 12.66 11.15
C GLY A 47 -20.00 12.70 12.15
N ARG A 48 -21.10 13.33 11.72
CA ARG A 48 -22.37 13.38 12.45
C ARG A 48 -23.50 13.22 11.45
N GLY A 49 -24.14 12.05 11.47
CA GLY A 49 -25.24 11.71 10.59
C GLY A 49 -26.52 12.50 10.89
N GLY A 50 -27.49 12.39 9.98
CA GLY A 50 -28.79 13.04 10.14
C GLY A 50 -29.64 12.97 8.90
N HIS A 51 -30.73 13.76 8.90
CA HIS A 51 -31.69 13.78 7.79
C HIS A 51 -31.06 14.40 6.53
N GLY A 52 -31.18 13.70 5.38
CA GLY A 52 -30.55 14.12 4.12
C GLY A 52 -30.91 15.52 3.62
N ALA A 53 -32.06 16.07 4.02
CA ALA A 53 -32.46 17.43 3.70
C ALA A 53 -31.98 18.50 4.72
N MET A 54 -31.20 18.09 5.74
CA MET A 54 -30.67 19.01 6.77
C MET A 54 -29.13 18.96 6.87
N PRO A 55 -28.39 19.14 5.77
CA PRO A 55 -26.92 18.97 5.75
C PRO A 55 -26.20 19.97 6.65
N ASN A 56 -26.74 21.14 6.86
CA ASN A 56 -26.18 22.17 7.75
C ASN A 56 -26.14 21.77 9.24
N ALA A 57 -26.90 20.74 9.64
CA ALA A 57 -26.90 20.20 10.99
C ALA A 57 -26.00 18.95 11.14
N CYS A 58 -25.32 18.54 10.07
CA CYS A 58 -24.59 17.28 9.99
C CYS A 58 -23.09 17.49 9.65
N ILE A 59 -22.32 16.44 9.75
CA ILE A 59 -20.96 16.31 9.24
C ILE A 59 -20.93 15.04 8.40
N ASP A 60 -20.84 15.19 7.08
CA ASP A 60 -21.03 14.08 6.15
C ASP A 60 -19.74 13.26 5.96
N ALA A 61 -19.72 12.06 6.51
CA ALA A 61 -18.58 11.14 6.35
C ALA A 61 -18.38 10.70 4.89
N ALA A 62 -19.42 10.72 4.04
CA ALA A 62 -19.28 10.42 2.62
C ALA A 62 -18.47 11.50 1.89
N VAL A 63 -18.67 12.77 2.23
CA VAL A 63 -17.89 13.89 1.68
C VAL A 63 -16.44 13.81 2.14
N ILE A 64 -16.21 13.55 3.44
CA ILE A 64 -14.86 13.38 3.99
C ILE A 64 -14.12 12.27 3.26
N ALA A 65 -14.71 11.08 3.16
CA ALA A 65 -14.11 9.92 2.51
C ALA A 65 -13.79 10.16 1.04
N SER A 66 -14.71 10.78 0.29
CA SER A 66 -14.53 11.13 -1.12
C SER A 66 -13.38 12.13 -1.31
N SER A 67 -13.32 13.15 -0.46
CA SER A 67 -12.24 14.16 -0.47
C SER A 67 -10.88 13.51 -0.14
N PHE A 68 -10.84 12.59 0.81
CA PHE A 68 -9.65 11.83 1.14
C PHE A 68 -9.16 10.99 -0.05
N VAL A 69 -10.05 10.26 -0.75
CA VAL A 69 -9.70 9.45 -1.93
C VAL A 69 -9.06 10.30 -3.02
N MET A 70 -9.57 11.51 -3.22
CA MET A 70 -9.00 12.43 -4.21
C MET A 70 -7.67 13.02 -3.75
N SER A 71 -7.58 13.46 -2.51
CA SER A 71 -6.38 14.11 -1.98
C SER A 71 -5.21 13.14 -1.80
N LEU A 72 -5.46 11.90 -1.38
CA LEU A 72 -4.39 10.90 -1.17
C LEU A 72 -3.58 10.60 -2.44
N GLN A 73 -4.13 10.83 -3.65
CA GLN A 73 -3.41 10.66 -4.92
C GLN A 73 -2.18 11.58 -4.99
N THR A 74 -2.20 12.69 -4.28
CA THR A 74 -1.08 13.63 -4.25
C THR A 74 0.11 13.15 -3.43
N ILE A 75 -0.05 12.16 -2.56
CA ILE A 75 1.07 11.48 -1.88
C ILE A 75 2.03 10.91 -2.94
N VAL A 76 1.49 10.23 -3.94
CA VAL A 76 2.28 9.65 -5.04
C VAL A 76 2.71 10.74 -6.03
N SER A 77 1.79 11.59 -6.47
CA SER A 77 2.03 12.50 -7.60
C SER A 77 2.76 13.78 -7.22
N ARG A 78 2.85 14.16 -5.93
CA ARG A 78 3.43 15.44 -5.47
C ARG A 78 4.43 15.31 -4.32
N GLU A 79 4.36 14.26 -3.52
CA GLU A 79 5.23 14.09 -2.35
C GLU A 79 6.26 12.95 -2.51
N THR A 80 6.14 12.14 -3.56
CA THR A 80 7.06 11.05 -3.84
C THR A 80 8.01 11.44 -4.97
N ASP A 81 9.30 11.10 -4.82
CA ASP A 81 10.28 11.27 -5.88
C ASP A 81 9.84 10.46 -7.12
N PRO A 82 9.82 11.04 -8.33
CA PRO A 82 9.46 10.31 -9.55
C PRO A 82 10.29 9.06 -9.83
N LEU A 83 11.50 8.97 -9.27
CA LEU A 83 12.38 7.80 -9.39
C LEU A 83 12.18 6.76 -8.28
N ASP A 84 11.29 7.02 -7.30
CA ASP A 84 10.97 6.11 -6.20
C ASP A 84 9.53 5.58 -6.37
N PRO A 85 9.33 4.42 -7.01
CA PRO A 85 8.00 3.93 -7.35
C PRO A 85 7.18 3.62 -6.10
N VAL A 86 6.00 4.23 -6.02
CA VAL A 86 5.02 4.03 -4.96
C VAL A 86 3.65 3.78 -5.56
N VAL A 87 2.90 2.85 -4.99
CA VAL A 87 1.48 2.64 -5.29
C VAL A 87 0.68 2.77 -4.00
N VAL A 88 -0.36 3.60 -4.02
CA VAL A 88 -1.37 3.71 -2.97
C VAL A 88 -2.74 3.52 -3.62
N THR A 89 -3.49 2.52 -3.18
CA THR A 89 -4.78 2.18 -3.77
C THR A 89 -5.83 2.02 -2.68
N ILE A 90 -6.99 2.66 -2.85
CA ILE A 90 -8.22 2.32 -2.12
C ILE A 90 -8.94 1.23 -2.92
N GLY A 91 -9.10 0.07 -2.31
CA GLY A 91 -9.77 -1.08 -2.94
C GLY A 91 -11.22 -1.24 -2.51
N ARG A 92 -11.61 -0.67 -1.36
CA ARG A 92 -12.96 -0.78 -0.80
C ARG A 92 -13.36 0.48 -0.07
N MET A 93 -14.65 0.82 -0.18
CA MET A 93 -15.30 1.91 0.56
C MET A 93 -16.66 1.44 1.05
N ASP A 94 -16.89 1.55 2.36
CA ASP A 94 -18.19 1.31 3.01
C ASP A 94 -18.64 2.62 3.62
N VAL A 95 -19.77 3.19 3.12
CA VAL A 95 -20.22 4.52 3.50
C VAL A 95 -21.72 4.58 3.64
N GLY A 96 -22.18 5.09 4.78
CA GLY A 96 -23.60 5.35 5.03
C GLY A 96 -24.45 4.09 5.14
N THR A 97 -25.78 4.29 5.25
CA THR A 97 -26.73 3.19 5.46
C THR A 97 -27.98 3.28 4.60
N ARG A 98 -28.42 4.50 4.24
CA ARG A 98 -29.66 4.75 3.48
C ARG A 98 -29.51 5.98 2.59
N PHE A 99 -30.23 6.00 1.48
CA PHE A 99 -30.18 7.06 0.47
C PHE A 99 -30.62 8.46 0.98
N ASN A 100 -31.41 8.54 2.05
CA ASN A 100 -31.94 9.79 2.61
C ASN A 100 -31.37 10.14 4.00
N VAL A 101 -30.28 9.48 4.41
CA VAL A 101 -29.58 9.71 5.68
C VAL A 101 -28.14 10.07 5.38
N ILE A 102 -27.69 11.22 5.91
CA ILE A 102 -26.29 11.64 5.82
C ILE A 102 -25.42 10.66 6.60
N ALA A 103 -24.35 10.22 5.98
CA ALA A 103 -23.46 9.22 6.55
C ALA A 103 -22.73 9.75 7.80
N GLU A 104 -22.85 9.04 8.91
CA GLU A 104 -22.07 9.30 10.12
C GLU A 104 -20.67 8.70 10.05
N ASN A 105 -20.56 7.51 9.44
CA ASN A 105 -19.32 6.75 9.36
C ASN A 105 -19.00 6.41 7.91
N ALA A 106 -17.68 6.37 7.63
CA ALA A 106 -17.14 5.83 6.40
C ALA A 106 -15.86 5.04 6.73
N ARG A 107 -15.74 3.82 6.18
CA ARG A 107 -14.54 3.00 6.27
C ARG A 107 -13.98 2.75 4.89
N LEU A 108 -12.70 3.00 4.73
CA LEU A 108 -11.94 2.74 3.52
C LEU A 108 -10.84 1.72 3.81
N GLU A 109 -10.60 0.82 2.86
CA GLU A 109 -9.54 -0.16 2.94
C GLU A 109 -8.67 -0.08 1.68
N GLY A 110 -7.37 -0.15 1.86
CA GLY A 110 -6.41 0.04 0.79
C GLY A 110 -5.12 -0.71 0.97
N THR A 111 -4.23 -0.55 -0.01
CA THR A 111 -2.91 -1.17 -0.03
C THR A 111 -1.84 -0.17 -0.43
N VAL A 112 -0.63 -0.37 0.12
CA VAL A 112 0.57 0.38 -0.23
C VAL A 112 1.64 -0.56 -0.75
N ARG A 113 2.36 -0.13 -1.79
CA ARG A 113 3.51 -0.83 -2.37
C ARG A 113 4.67 0.14 -2.50
N CYS A 114 5.81 -0.20 -1.90
CA CYS A 114 7.05 0.60 -1.94
C CYS A 114 8.24 -0.30 -2.17
N PHE A 115 9.32 0.26 -2.71
CA PHE A 115 10.58 -0.46 -2.95
C PHE A 115 11.67 -0.14 -1.92
N SER A 116 11.40 0.73 -0.94
CA SER A 116 12.30 1.00 0.17
C SER A 116 11.54 1.13 1.49
N VAL A 117 12.22 0.81 2.59
CA VAL A 117 11.66 0.95 3.95
C VAL A 117 11.45 2.44 4.30
N ALA A 118 12.36 3.31 3.87
CA ALA A 118 12.26 4.74 4.12
C ALA A 118 11.00 5.34 3.48
N THR A 119 10.73 4.99 2.22
CA THR A 119 9.54 5.43 1.49
C THR A 119 8.26 4.87 2.11
N ARG A 120 8.28 3.61 2.54
CA ARG A 120 7.17 2.95 3.23
C ARG A 120 6.74 3.73 4.48
N ASN A 121 7.69 4.10 5.34
CA ASN A 121 7.42 4.88 6.55
C ASN A 121 6.90 6.29 6.24
N ARG A 122 7.43 6.93 5.20
CA ARG A 122 6.98 8.25 4.74
C ARG A 122 5.55 8.22 4.24
N VAL A 123 5.17 7.18 3.49
CA VAL A 123 3.80 7.01 2.98
C VAL A 123 2.80 6.78 4.10
N GLU A 124 3.13 5.98 5.11
CA GLU A 124 2.27 5.81 6.31
C GLU A 124 2.02 7.15 7.00
N GLN A 125 3.08 7.92 7.28
CA GLN A 125 2.95 9.24 7.90
C GLN A 125 2.12 10.21 7.04
N ALA A 126 2.27 10.15 5.72
CA ALA A 126 1.47 10.94 4.80
C ALA A 126 -0.02 10.52 4.87
N LEU A 127 -0.32 9.22 4.83
CA LEU A 127 -1.69 8.70 4.95
C LEU A 127 -2.37 9.16 6.25
N GLN A 128 -1.68 9.07 7.38
CA GLN A 128 -2.17 9.57 8.67
C GLN A 128 -2.51 11.05 8.60
N ARG A 129 -1.56 11.87 8.13
CA ARG A 129 -1.74 13.32 7.99
C ARG A 129 -2.90 13.66 7.07
N TYR A 130 -3.01 13.02 5.90
CA TYR A 130 -4.09 13.27 4.94
C TYR A 130 -5.45 12.89 5.52
N ALA A 131 -5.55 11.76 6.22
CA ALA A 131 -6.79 11.33 6.85
C ALA A 131 -7.26 12.35 7.91
N GLU A 132 -6.38 12.71 8.83
CA GLU A 132 -6.69 13.65 9.91
C GLU A 132 -7.04 15.04 9.39
N GLN A 133 -6.22 15.60 8.49
CA GLN A 133 -6.45 16.93 7.97
C GLN A 133 -7.70 17.00 7.08
N THR A 134 -7.96 15.99 6.27
CA THR A 134 -9.18 15.93 5.46
C THR A 134 -10.42 15.88 6.35
N ALA A 135 -10.41 15.05 7.39
CA ALA A 135 -11.53 14.99 8.34
C ALA A 135 -11.74 16.36 9.04
N ALA A 136 -10.65 16.99 9.48
CA ALA A 136 -10.70 18.26 10.18
C ALA A 136 -11.28 19.42 9.32
N ILE A 137 -11.03 19.44 8.00
CA ILE A 137 -11.60 20.42 7.08
C ILE A 137 -13.14 20.46 7.17
N TYR A 138 -13.77 19.30 7.36
CA TYR A 138 -15.22 19.14 7.43
C TYR A 138 -15.76 19.08 8.88
N GLY A 139 -14.89 19.19 9.88
CA GLY A 139 -15.26 19.09 11.30
C GLY A 139 -15.48 17.67 11.83
N GLY A 140 -15.05 16.66 11.08
CA GLY A 140 -15.05 15.25 11.48
C GLY A 140 -13.73 14.81 12.09
N THR A 141 -13.60 13.51 12.32
CA THR A 141 -12.38 12.84 12.80
C THR A 141 -12.02 11.67 11.95
N ALA A 142 -10.73 11.26 11.98
CA ALA A 142 -10.24 10.08 11.30
C ALA A 142 -9.34 9.26 12.23
N SER A 143 -9.30 7.94 11.98
CA SER A 143 -8.28 7.03 12.53
C SER A 143 -7.73 6.14 11.43
N LEU A 144 -6.41 6.00 11.38
CA LEU A 144 -5.70 5.11 10.47
C LEU A 144 -5.26 3.85 11.25
N ASP A 145 -5.54 2.68 10.67
CA ASP A 145 -4.89 1.42 11.02
C ASP A 145 -3.99 1.01 9.86
N TYR A 146 -2.67 0.93 10.10
CA TYR A 146 -1.68 0.56 9.09
C TYR A 146 -0.99 -0.74 9.49
N GLN A 147 -1.09 -1.74 8.62
CA GLN A 147 -0.54 -3.08 8.85
C GLN A 147 0.63 -3.31 7.91
N TYR A 148 1.81 -3.38 8.50
CA TYR A 148 3.03 -3.76 7.80
C TYR A 148 2.99 -5.25 7.41
N GLY A 149 2.96 -5.52 6.11
CA GLY A 149 3.07 -6.87 5.56
C GLY A 149 4.52 -7.22 5.20
N THR A 150 4.74 -7.75 4.00
CA THR A 150 6.08 -8.17 3.56
C THR A 150 6.97 -6.96 3.26
N LEU A 151 8.25 -7.09 3.61
CA LEU A 151 9.28 -6.13 3.19
C LEU A 151 9.50 -6.17 1.67
N PRO A 152 10.02 -5.08 1.07
CA PRO A 152 10.48 -5.14 -0.30
C PRO A 152 11.61 -6.17 -0.46
N VAL A 153 11.63 -6.86 -1.59
CA VAL A 153 12.73 -7.77 -1.92
C VAL A 153 13.80 -6.97 -2.67
N ILE A 154 14.97 -6.89 -2.05
CA ILE A 154 16.15 -6.23 -2.61
C ILE A 154 17.19 -7.32 -2.81
N ASN A 155 17.43 -7.71 -4.05
CA ASN A 155 18.39 -8.75 -4.37
C ASN A 155 19.83 -8.21 -4.20
N ASP A 156 20.67 -8.99 -3.53
CA ASP A 156 22.10 -8.76 -3.52
C ASP A 156 22.67 -8.85 -4.94
N GLU A 157 23.73 -8.08 -5.23
CA GLU A 157 24.31 -8.02 -6.56
C GLU A 157 24.96 -9.34 -6.95
N GLN A 158 25.75 -9.93 -6.05
CA GLN A 158 26.48 -11.18 -6.32
C GLN A 158 25.52 -12.35 -6.50
N ASP A 159 24.48 -12.44 -5.64
CA ASP A 159 23.47 -13.48 -5.71
C ASP A 159 22.63 -13.36 -6.99
N ALA A 160 22.26 -12.15 -7.37
CA ALA A 160 21.50 -11.93 -8.59
C ALA A 160 22.32 -12.31 -9.85
N LEU A 161 23.60 -11.96 -9.90
CA LEU A 161 24.51 -12.36 -10.98
C LEU A 161 24.73 -13.87 -11.02
N PHE A 162 24.92 -14.51 -9.86
CA PHE A 162 25.04 -15.97 -9.76
C PHE A 162 23.78 -16.68 -10.29
N ALA A 163 22.58 -16.18 -9.91
CA ALA A 163 21.32 -16.73 -10.41
C ALA A 163 21.16 -16.55 -11.93
N GLN A 164 21.63 -15.44 -12.49
CA GLN A 164 21.61 -15.18 -13.94
C GLN A 164 22.55 -16.13 -14.69
N ASP A 165 23.76 -16.36 -14.21
CA ASP A 165 24.74 -17.24 -14.83
C ASP A 165 24.24 -18.68 -14.88
N ARG A 166 23.69 -19.20 -13.78
CA ARG A 166 23.10 -20.56 -13.72
C ARG A 166 21.92 -20.76 -14.68
N LYS A 167 21.21 -19.67 -15.01
CA LYS A 167 20.15 -19.68 -16.01
C LYS A 167 20.70 -19.93 -17.43
N SER A 168 21.82 -19.31 -17.79
CA SER A 168 22.43 -19.46 -19.11
C SER A 168 22.97 -20.88 -19.35
N THR A 169 23.47 -21.55 -18.32
CA THR A 169 24.09 -22.90 -18.41
C THR A 169 23.07 -24.03 -18.60
N ARG A 170 21.81 -23.85 -18.19
CA ARG A 170 20.75 -24.87 -18.32
C ARG A 170 19.90 -24.79 -19.57
N LEU A 171 19.92 -23.66 -20.27
CA LEU A 171 19.15 -23.46 -21.52
C LEU A 171 19.89 -23.87 -22.77
N ASN A 172 21.17 -24.28 -22.64
CA ASN A 172 22.04 -24.74 -23.75
C ASN A 172 22.36 -26.24 -23.71
N SER A 173 21.58 -27.03 -22.93
CA SER A 173 21.74 -28.51 -22.91
C SER A 173 20.49 -29.22 -23.36
#